data_c686a3bcd905cfc90f060cac406ce597
#
_entry.id   c686a3bcd905cfc90f060cac406ce597
#
_cell.length_a   1.000
_cell.length_b   1.000
_cell.length_c   1.000
_cell.angle_alpha   90.00
_cell.angle_beta   90.00
_cell.angle_gamma   90.00
#
_symmetry.space_group_name_H-M   'P 1'
#
loop_
_entity.id
_entity.type
_entity.pdbx_description
1 polymer ?
#
loop_
_entity_poly.entity_id
_entity_poly.type
_entity_poly.pdbx_seq_one_letter_code
_entity_poly.pdbx_strand_id
1 'polypeptide(L)'
;MGDPGRGPEDRVFLASRNGKKLAEMQRILAERLPGIKVLGLDDVEHYDEPREDQPEFAGNALVKARAGVAATGLPSLADDSGLCVDALNGMPGVLSARWSGQPKDDDRNNRLLLDQLADVPDDRRAAEFRCAIAFCHDDGSGGLLEHVVEGVMPGRVIRELRGEGGFGYDVLFVPDDQDGALTSAEMAAGDKDAISHRGQALREIAPLVVEVLGGDAGS
;
A
#
# COMPACT_ATOMS: atom_id res chain seq x y z
N MET A 1 20.77 -29.13 -6.54
CA MET A 1 20.64 -28.90 -7.98
C MET A 1 19.67 -27.74 -8.13
N GLY A 2 20.20 -26.53 -8.26
CA GLY A 2 19.38 -25.32 -8.47
C GLY A 2 18.91 -25.32 -9.93
N ASP A 3 17.70 -24.87 -10.13
CA ASP A 3 17.09 -24.68 -11.46
C ASP A 3 17.91 -23.63 -12.24
N PRO A 4 18.54 -23.95 -13.38
CA PRO A 4 19.38 -23.03 -14.12
C PRO A 4 18.60 -22.29 -15.21
N GLY A 5 17.54 -21.58 -14.88
CA GLY A 5 16.65 -21.11 -15.95
C GLY A 5 15.82 -19.84 -15.71
N ARG A 6 16.13 -18.97 -14.73
CA ARG A 6 15.51 -17.65 -14.66
C ARG A 6 16.52 -16.63 -14.16
N GLY A 7 16.75 -15.61 -14.95
CA GLY A 7 17.66 -14.51 -14.66
C GLY A 7 17.16 -13.61 -13.54
N PRO A 8 17.90 -12.54 -13.20
CA PRO A 8 17.51 -11.53 -12.21
C PRO A 8 16.21 -10.79 -12.54
N GLU A 9 15.60 -11.07 -13.68
CA GLU A 9 14.54 -10.31 -14.34
C GLU A 9 13.15 -10.47 -13.73
N ASP A 10 12.91 -11.51 -12.92
CA ASP A 10 11.59 -11.74 -12.30
C ASP A 10 11.52 -11.23 -10.85
N ARG A 11 12.35 -10.28 -10.46
CA ARG A 11 12.38 -9.75 -9.09
C ARG A 11 12.02 -8.27 -9.06
N VAL A 12 11.13 -7.92 -8.16
CA VAL A 12 10.81 -6.53 -7.81
C VAL A 12 11.00 -6.33 -6.32
N PHE A 13 11.59 -5.22 -5.94
CA PHE A 13 11.74 -4.86 -4.54
C PHE A 13 10.51 -4.06 -4.07
N LEU A 14 9.97 -4.39 -2.90
CA LEU A 14 8.97 -3.59 -2.20
C LEU A 14 9.60 -2.96 -0.97
N ALA A 15 9.70 -1.63 -0.94
CA ALA A 15 10.25 -0.87 0.18
C ALA A 15 9.30 -0.89 1.40
N SER A 16 9.09 -2.07 1.99
CA SER A 16 8.20 -2.28 3.14
C SER A 16 8.64 -3.46 3.99
N ARG A 17 8.50 -3.32 5.34
CA ARG A 17 8.62 -4.42 6.32
C ARG A 17 7.28 -5.07 6.64
N ASN A 18 6.19 -4.55 6.09
CA ASN A 18 4.86 -5.08 6.38
C ASN A 18 4.60 -6.35 5.58
N GLY A 19 4.70 -7.51 6.24
CA GLY A 19 4.49 -8.82 5.62
C GLY A 19 3.10 -9.00 5.00
N LYS A 20 2.05 -8.32 5.52
CA LYS A 20 0.71 -8.34 4.92
C LYS A 20 0.69 -7.61 3.58
N LYS A 21 1.35 -6.46 3.48
CA LYS A 21 1.52 -5.73 2.22
C LYS A 21 2.32 -6.54 1.19
N LEU A 22 3.42 -7.18 1.63
CA LEU A 22 4.20 -8.06 0.75
C LEU A 22 3.35 -9.20 0.19
N ALA A 23 2.60 -9.89 1.04
CA ALA A 23 1.75 -11.01 0.62
C ALA A 23 0.64 -10.57 -0.35
N GLU A 24 0.03 -9.40 -0.12
CA GLU A 24 -0.97 -8.81 -1.00
C GLU A 24 -0.36 -8.47 -2.38
N MET A 25 0.78 -7.77 -2.41
CA MET A 25 1.47 -7.46 -3.67
C MET A 25 1.93 -8.70 -4.42
N GLN A 26 2.55 -9.67 -3.72
CA GLN A 26 2.98 -10.93 -4.32
C GLN A 26 1.80 -11.65 -4.99
N ARG A 27 0.64 -11.70 -4.35
CA ARG A 27 -0.54 -12.36 -4.89
C ARG A 27 -1.05 -11.65 -6.16
N ILE A 28 -1.22 -10.34 -6.11
CA ILE A 28 -1.76 -9.56 -7.25
C ILE A 28 -0.80 -9.55 -8.44
N LEU A 29 0.49 -9.39 -8.21
CA LEU A 29 1.47 -9.40 -9.29
C LEU A 29 1.65 -10.80 -9.90
N ALA A 30 1.59 -11.86 -9.09
CA ALA A 30 1.71 -13.24 -9.57
C ALA A 30 0.55 -13.68 -10.49
N GLU A 31 -0.63 -13.05 -10.40
CA GLU A 31 -1.73 -13.28 -11.35
C GLU A 31 -1.36 -12.88 -12.78
N ARG A 32 -0.50 -11.87 -12.95
CA ARG A 32 -0.10 -11.34 -14.26
C ARG A 32 1.28 -11.79 -14.70
N LEU A 33 2.19 -11.99 -13.76
CA LEU A 33 3.55 -12.48 -14.01
C LEU A 33 3.83 -13.69 -13.10
N PRO A 34 3.42 -14.92 -13.53
CA PRO A 34 3.67 -16.13 -12.76
C PRO A 34 5.17 -16.35 -12.57
N GLY A 35 5.59 -16.44 -11.32
CA GLY A 35 7.01 -16.63 -10.96
C GLY A 35 7.73 -15.36 -10.49
N ILE A 36 7.09 -14.19 -10.57
CA ILE A 36 7.63 -12.96 -9.97
C ILE A 36 7.93 -13.18 -8.48
N LYS A 37 9.04 -12.63 -8.03
CA LYS A 37 9.39 -12.55 -6.61
C LYS A 37 9.35 -11.12 -6.13
N VAL A 38 8.47 -10.84 -5.18
CA VAL A 38 8.45 -9.58 -4.45
C VAL A 38 9.36 -9.72 -3.23
N LEU A 39 10.45 -8.96 -3.21
CA LEU A 39 11.41 -8.93 -2.11
C LEU A 39 11.07 -7.76 -1.18
N GLY A 40 11.06 -8.01 0.12
CA GLY A 40 10.86 -6.97 1.13
C GLY A 40 12.20 -6.43 1.69
N LEU A 41 12.09 -5.51 2.64
CA LEU A 41 13.26 -4.93 3.33
C LEU A 41 14.10 -5.95 4.09
N ASP A 42 13.52 -7.07 4.51
CA ASP A 42 14.22 -8.14 5.23
C ASP A 42 14.96 -9.11 4.29
N ASP A 43 14.72 -9.02 2.96
CA ASP A 43 15.32 -9.88 1.93
C ASP A 43 16.54 -9.23 1.25
N VAL A 44 16.89 -7.99 1.61
CA VAL A 44 17.97 -7.19 1.00
C VAL A 44 18.95 -6.71 2.05
N GLU A 45 20.14 -6.23 1.61
CA GLU A 45 21.06 -5.57 2.53
C GLU A 45 20.41 -4.36 3.19
N HIS A 46 20.70 -4.19 4.48
CA HIS A 46 20.17 -3.07 5.25
C HIS A 46 20.65 -1.73 4.69
N TYR A 47 19.72 -0.81 4.51
CA TYR A 47 19.97 0.58 4.15
C TYR A 47 19.12 1.53 5.00
N ASP A 48 19.53 2.79 5.08
CA ASP A 48 18.80 3.82 5.81
C ASP A 48 17.51 4.17 5.06
N GLU A 49 16.38 3.78 5.64
CA GLU A 49 15.06 4.10 5.07
C GLU A 49 14.84 5.62 5.08
N PRO A 50 14.34 6.20 3.97
CA PRO A 50 14.09 7.63 3.89
C PRO A 50 12.97 8.06 4.84
N ARG A 51 12.98 9.34 5.23
CA ARG A 51 11.87 9.92 6.00
C ARG A 51 10.65 10.13 5.11
N GLU A 52 9.50 9.75 5.63
CA GLU A 52 8.19 10.04 5.04
C GLU A 52 7.72 11.42 5.50
N ASP A 53 8.27 12.48 4.92
CA ASP A 53 8.00 13.88 5.27
C ASP A 53 7.26 14.67 4.19
N GLN A 54 6.84 13.97 3.15
CA GLN A 54 6.09 14.60 2.07
C GLN A 54 4.62 14.86 2.47
N PRO A 55 4.01 15.93 1.95
CA PRO A 55 2.63 16.30 2.30
C PRO A 55 1.58 15.35 1.69
N GLU A 56 1.96 14.53 0.72
CA GLU A 56 1.07 13.66 -0.04
C GLU A 56 1.59 12.22 -0.09
N PHE A 57 0.68 11.26 -0.22
CA PHE A 57 1.00 9.83 -0.33
C PHE A 57 1.94 9.55 -1.51
N ALA A 58 1.68 10.17 -2.68
CA ALA A 58 2.51 10.04 -3.87
C ALA A 58 3.98 10.41 -3.62
N GLY A 59 4.21 11.52 -2.93
CA GLY A 59 5.55 11.97 -2.57
C GLY A 59 6.29 10.99 -1.67
N ASN A 60 5.62 10.49 -0.61
CA ASN A 60 6.20 9.49 0.29
C ASN A 60 6.48 8.15 -0.42
N ALA A 61 5.59 7.72 -1.30
CA ALA A 61 5.80 6.51 -2.10
C ALA A 61 7.03 6.66 -3.02
N LEU A 62 7.15 7.78 -3.74
CA LEU A 62 8.29 8.07 -4.62
C LEU A 62 9.62 8.09 -3.86
N VAL A 63 9.69 8.77 -2.72
CA VAL A 63 10.92 8.83 -1.91
C VAL A 63 11.38 7.43 -1.51
N LYS A 64 10.47 6.55 -1.11
CA LYS A 64 10.77 5.15 -0.76
C LYS A 64 11.19 4.32 -1.98
N ALA A 65 10.49 4.42 -3.10
CA ALA A 65 10.81 3.65 -4.30
C ALA A 65 12.18 4.03 -4.88
N ARG A 66 12.52 5.34 -4.93
CA ARG A 66 13.85 5.84 -5.33
C ARG A 66 14.96 5.28 -4.45
N ALA A 67 14.77 5.34 -3.13
CA ALA A 67 15.72 4.78 -2.17
C ALA A 67 15.89 3.27 -2.36
N GLY A 68 14.82 2.55 -2.69
CA GLY A 68 14.86 1.14 -3.01
C GLY A 68 15.72 0.83 -4.23
N VAL A 69 15.52 1.54 -5.35
CA VAL A 69 16.38 1.38 -6.54
C VAL A 69 17.84 1.67 -6.22
N ALA A 70 18.10 2.79 -5.54
CA ALA A 70 19.47 3.19 -5.19
C ALA A 70 20.19 2.16 -4.29
N ALA A 71 19.45 1.52 -3.38
CA ALA A 71 20.01 0.56 -2.44
C ALA A 71 20.17 -0.85 -3.03
N THR A 72 19.24 -1.27 -3.89
CA THR A 72 19.17 -2.67 -4.34
C THR A 72 19.58 -2.87 -5.79
N GLY A 73 19.54 -1.83 -6.61
CA GLY A 73 19.69 -1.92 -8.07
C GLY A 73 18.51 -2.63 -8.76
N LEU A 74 17.43 -2.94 -8.02
CA LEU A 74 16.26 -3.62 -8.57
C LEU A 74 15.15 -2.61 -8.89
N PRO A 75 14.29 -2.89 -9.89
CA PRO A 75 13.02 -2.20 -10.03
C PRO A 75 12.28 -2.23 -8.68
N SER A 76 11.83 -1.08 -8.23
CA SER A 76 11.35 -0.92 -6.86
C SER A 76 9.95 -0.34 -6.80
N LEU A 77 9.09 -1.00 -6.06
CA LEU A 77 7.77 -0.55 -5.68
C LEU A 77 7.80 0.02 -4.25
N ALA A 78 7.01 1.03 -4.02
CA ALA A 78 6.69 1.47 -2.66
C ALA A 78 5.26 1.98 -2.61
N ASP A 79 4.57 1.73 -1.51
CA ASP A 79 3.26 2.30 -1.26
C ASP A 79 3.30 3.25 -0.06
N ASP A 80 2.50 4.31 -0.14
CA ASP A 80 2.07 5.05 1.03
C ASP A 80 0.55 5.14 1.03
N SER A 81 -0.05 4.93 2.19
CA SER A 81 -1.51 4.81 2.29
C SER A 81 -2.01 5.24 3.66
N GLY A 82 -3.24 5.70 3.70
CA GLY A 82 -3.87 6.12 4.93
C GLY A 82 -5.36 6.33 4.80
N LEU A 83 -5.98 6.60 5.94
CA LEU A 83 -7.37 6.98 6.07
C LEU A 83 -7.50 8.50 5.99
N CYS A 84 -8.41 8.98 5.16
CA CYS A 84 -8.78 10.38 5.05
C CYS A 84 -10.23 10.53 5.50
N VAL A 85 -10.51 11.33 6.52
CA VAL A 85 -11.84 11.52 7.10
C VAL A 85 -12.32 12.93 6.80
N ASP A 86 -13.49 13.08 6.15
CA ASP A 86 -14.01 14.37 5.71
C ASP A 86 -14.21 15.35 6.86
N ALA A 87 -14.79 14.88 7.97
CA ALA A 87 -15.01 15.69 9.16
C ALA A 87 -13.70 16.21 9.82
N LEU A 88 -12.57 15.60 9.47
CA LEU A 88 -11.24 15.98 9.93
C LEU A 88 -10.39 16.62 8.81
N ASN A 89 -11.04 17.18 7.76
CA ASN A 89 -10.37 17.79 6.61
C ASN A 89 -9.30 16.87 5.97
N GLY A 90 -9.60 15.59 5.80
CA GLY A 90 -8.71 14.58 5.21
C GLY A 90 -7.66 14.01 6.18
N MET A 91 -7.65 14.43 7.45
CA MET A 91 -6.78 13.78 8.44
C MET A 91 -7.38 12.43 8.90
N PRO A 92 -6.56 11.46 9.34
CA PRO A 92 -5.10 11.49 9.57
C PRO A 92 -4.23 11.59 8.31
N GLY A 93 -4.73 11.18 7.10
CA GLY A 93 -3.97 11.28 5.85
C GLY A 93 -2.61 10.57 5.94
N VAL A 94 -1.55 11.20 5.52
CA VAL A 94 -0.15 10.69 5.57
C VAL A 94 0.35 10.41 7.00
N LEU A 95 -0.37 10.87 8.02
CA LEU A 95 -0.06 10.61 9.43
C LEU A 95 -0.75 9.35 9.97
N SER A 96 -1.53 8.62 9.15
CA SER A 96 -2.38 7.50 9.59
C SER A 96 -1.67 6.51 10.51
N ALA A 97 -0.50 6.04 10.15
CA ALA A 97 0.25 5.05 10.94
C ALA A 97 0.78 5.60 12.29
N ARG A 98 0.88 6.91 12.44
CA ARG A 98 1.44 7.59 13.62
C ARG A 98 0.51 8.67 14.20
N TRP A 99 -0.79 8.54 13.98
CA TRP A 99 -1.79 9.53 14.33
C TRP A 99 -1.80 9.86 15.83
N SER A 100 -1.63 8.85 16.66
CA SER A 100 -1.49 9.00 18.12
C SER A 100 -0.05 9.24 18.61
N GLY A 101 0.90 9.46 17.66
CA GLY A 101 2.31 9.64 17.97
C GLY A 101 3.11 8.33 17.99
N GLN A 102 4.33 8.40 18.53
CA GLN A 102 5.23 7.26 18.66
C GLN A 102 5.10 6.60 20.05
N PRO A 103 5.35 5.27 20.19
CA PRO A 103 5.52 4.31 19.10
C PRO A 103 4.23 4.12 18.30
N LYS A 104 4.33 3.63 17.05
CA LYS A 104 3.15 3.28 16.23
C LYS A 104 2.29 2.25 16.97
N ASP A 105 1.00 2.51 17.07
CA ASP A 105 0.05 1.67 17.80
C ASP A 105 -1.34 1.84 17.21
N ASP A 106 -1.85 0.78 16.57
CA ASP A 106 -3.14 0.81 15.88
C ASP A 106 -4.30 1.01 16.86
N ASP A 107 -4.26 0.41 18.04
CA ASP A 107 -5.31 0.58 19.06
C ASP A 107 -5.40 2.02 19.56
N ARG A 108 -4.25 2.67 19.79
CA ARG A 108 -4.21 4.08 20.20
C ARG A 108 -4.69 4.99 19.07
N ASN A 109 -4.31 4.69 17.83
CA ASN A 109 -4.77 5.45 16.66
C ASN A 109 -6.29 5.35 16.51
N ASN A 110 -6.86 4.14 16.62
CA ASN A 110 -8.30 3.89 16.53
C ASN A 110 -9.08 4.61 17.65
N ARG A 111 -8.61 4.53 18.90
CA ARG A 111 -9.25 5.23 20.04
C ARG A 111 -9.24 6.74 19.84
N LEU A 112 -8.09 7.30 19.46
CA LEU A 112 -7.98 8.74 19.20
C LEU A 112 -8.94 9.17 18.08
N LEU A 113 -9.04 8.40 17.00
CA LEU A 113 -9.98 8.70 15.91
C LEU A 113 -11.44 8.68 16.40
N LEU A 114 -11.82 7.68 17.18
CA LEU A 114 -13.17 7.60 17.76
C LEU A 114 -13.48 8.78 18.67
N ASP A 115 -12.55 9.17 19.52
CA ASP A 115 -12.69 10.32 20.44
C ASP A 115 -12.86 11.64 19.66
N GLN A 116 -12.08 11.84 18.61
CA GLN A 116 -12.18 13.02 17.73
C GLN A 116 -13.51 13.10 16.98
N LEU A 117 -14.11 11.94 16.67
CA LEU A 117 -15.38 11.84 15.95
C LEU A 117 -16.59 11.66 16.90
N ALA A 118 -16.43 11.75 18.22
CA ALA A 118 -17.48 11.43 19.19
C ALA A 118 -18.78 12.21 18.95
N ASP A 119 -18.66 13.52 18.70
CA ASP A 119 -19.79 14.43 18.47
C ASP A 119 -20.19 14.55 16.98
N VAL A 120 -19.48 13.85 16.07
CA VAL A 120 -19.82 13.87 14.64
C VAL A 120 -20.96 12.91 14.37
N PRO A 121 -22.11 13.39 13.82
CA PRO A 121 -23.25 12.53 13.51
C PRO A 121 -22.91 11.53 12.38
N ASP A 122 -23.66 10.43 12.30
CA ASP A 122 -23.33 9.29 11.45
C ASP A 122 -23.35 9.62 9.94
N ASP A 123 -24.22 10.52 9.52
CA ASP A 123 -24.31 11.01 8.14
C ASP A 123 -23.14 11.93 7.71
N ARG A 124 -22.25 12.29 8.65
CA ARG A 124 -21.08 13.13 8.43
C ARG A 124 -19.75 12.43 8.74
N ARG A 125 -19.77 11.09 8.83
CA ARG A 125 -18.59 10.27 9.12
C ARG A 125 -17.99 9.65 7.86
N ALA A 126 -18.25 10.27 6.70
CA ALA A 126 -17.66 9.85 5.43
C ALA A 126 -16.12 9.90 5.51
N ALA A 127 -15.51 8.92 4.92
CA ALA A 127 -14.06 8.75 4.89
C ALA A 127 -13.67 7.91 3.67
N GLU A 128 -12.39 7.93 3.34
CA GLU A 128 -11.83 7.09 2.30
C GLU A 128 -10.46 6.58 2.70
N PHE A 129 -10.14 5.35 2.35
CA PHE A 129 -8.77 4.92 2.28
C PHE A 129 -8.15 5.32 0.94
N ARG A 130 -6.95 5.89 0.99
CA ARG A 130 -6.13 6.20 -0.17
C ARG A 130 -4.84 5.42 -0.16
N CYS A 131 -4.36 5.05 -1.34
CA CYS A 131 -3.05 4.45 -1.54
C CYS A 131 -2.42 5.05 -2.78
N ALA A 132 -1.20 5.55 -2.66
CA ALA A 132 -0.34 5.82 -3.80
C ALA A 132 0.71 4.72 -3.89
N ILE A 133 0.93 4.19 -5.10
CA ILE A 133 2.01 3.25 -5.40
C ILE A 133 2.95 3.91 -6.38
N ALA A 134 4.23 4.00 -6.02
CA ALA A 134 5.30 4.41 -6.91
C ALA A 134 6.06 3.18 -7.40
N PHE A 135 6.37 3.16 -8.69
CA PHE A 135 7.26 2.20 -9.33
C PHE A 135 8.43 2.96 -9.97
N CYS A 136 9.63 2.65 -9.54
CA CYS A 136 10.87 3.26 -10.04
C CYS A 136 11.78 2.16 -10.59
N HIS A 137 12.40 2.41 -11.76
CA HIS A 137 13.34 1.50 -12.38
C HIS A 137 14.36 2.24 -13.23
N ASP A 138 15.50 1.63 -13.50
CA ASP A 138 16.52 2.16 -14.42
C ASP A 138 15.96 2.24 -15.86
N ASP A 139 16.32 3.29 -16.58
CA ASP A 139 15.94 3.48 -17.99
C ASP A 139 16.92 2.82 -18.99
N GLY A 140 17.93 2.09 -18.50
CA GLY A 140 19.00 1.48 -19.26
C GLY A 140 20.12 2.43 -19.67
N SER A 141 20.00 3.72 -19.38
CA SER A 141 21.02 4.75 -19.65
C SER A 141 21.67 5.33 -18.38
N GLY A 142 21.26 4.82 -17.21
CA GLY A 142 21.65 5.32 -15.89
C GLY A 142 20.74 6.43 -15.38
N GLY A 143 19.59 6.67 -16.05
CA GLY A 143 18.49 7.50 -15.58
C GLY A 143 17.46 6.67 -14.80
N LEU A 144 16.53 7.33 -14.12
CA LEU A 144 15.45 6.70 -13.36
C LEU A 144 14.12 7.06 -13.98
N LEU A 145 13.33 6.04 -14.33
CA LEU A 145 11.93 6.20 -14.72
C LEU A 145 11.04 6.01 -13.49
N GLU A 146 10.05 6.87 -13.36
CA GLU A 146 9.18 6.96 -12.20
C GLU A 146 7.72 6.99 -12.62
N HIS A 147 6.92 6.11 -12.03
CA HIS A 147 5.50 6.02 -12.28
C HIS A 147 4.75 6.01 -10.96
N VAL A 148 3.65 6.74 -10.89
CA VAL A 148 2.80 6.78 -9.70
C VAL A 148 1.36 6.55 -10.11
N VAL A 149 0.67 5.70 -9.39
CA VAL A 149 -0.76 5.45 -9.51
C VAL A 149 -1.42 5.60 -8.14
N GLU A 150 -2.70 5.91 -8.14
CA GLU A 150 -3.47 6.04 -6.90
C GLU A 150 -4.72 5.15 -6.93
N GLY A 151 -5.11 4.67 -5.77
CA GLY A 151 -6.37 3.98 -5.58
C GLY A 151 -7.11 4.55 -4.39
N VAL A 152 -8.44 4.54 -4.46
CA VAL A 152 -9.32 5.09 -3.44
C VAL A 152 -10.43 4.10 -3.12
N MET A 153 -10.68 3.88 -1.84
CA MET A 153 -11.80 3.07 -1.36
C MET A 153 -12.67 3.97 -0.48
N PRO A 154 -13.79 4.49 -0.99
CA PRO A 154 -14.73 5.30 -0.22
C PRO A 154 -15.50 4.46 0.79
N GLY A 155 -15.98 5.12 1.84
CA GLY A 155 -16.72 4.48 2.91
C GLY A 155 -16.98 5.42 4.08
N ARG A 156 -17.13 4.86 5.27
CA ARG A 156 -17.40 5.62 6.50
C ARG A 156 -16.72 5.02 7.71
N VAL A 157 -16.46 5.86 8.71
CA VAL A 157 -15.98 5.45 10.03
C VAL A 157 -17.17 5.17 10.94
N ILE A 158 -17.25 3.96 11.50
CA ILE A 158 -18.29 3.56 12.46
C ILE A 158 -17.90 3.94 13.90
N ARG A 159 -18.80 3.70 14.88
CA ARG A 159 -18.62 4.13 16.28
C ARG A 159 -17.96 3.10 17.18
N GLU A 160 -17.78 1.90 16.73
CA GLU A 160 -17.24 0.78 17.52
C GLU A 160 -16.29 -0.07 16.68
N LEU A 161 -15.33 -0.70 17.34
CA LEU A 161 -14.40 -1.61 16.70
C LEU A 161 -15.11 -2.92 16.36
N ARG A 162 -15.02 -3.39 15.11
CA ARG A 162 -15.56 -4.67 14.67
C ARG A 162 -14.59 -5.41 13.78
N GLY A 163 -14.50 -6.74 13.97
CA GLY A 163 -13.64 -7.64 13.23
C GLY A 163 -12.23 -7.75 13.82
N GLU A 164 -11.52 -8.77 13.36
CA GLU A 164 -10.15 -9.09 13.82
C GLU A 164 -9.14 -9.15 12.67
N GLY A 165 -9.62 -9.00 11.42
CA GLY A 165 -8.78 -9.04 10.22
C GLY A 165 -8.10 -7.70 9.93
N GLY A 166 -7.21 -7.71 8.94
CA GLY A 166 -6.58 -6.49 8.45
C GLY A 166 -5.58 -5.87 9.43
N PHE A 167 -5.46 -4.52 9.40
CA PHE A 167 -4.58 -3.70 10.24
C PHE A 167 -5.03 -2.23 10.20
N GLY A 168 -4.47 -1.43 11.12
CA GLY A 168 -4.78 0.01 11.18
C GLY A 168 -6.25 0.27 11.49
N TYR A 169 -6.91 1.04 10.65
CA TYR A 169 -8.30 1.46 10.82
C TYR A 169 -9.33 0.50 10.21
N ASP A 170 -8.94 -0.67 9.72
CA ASP A 170 -9.84 -1.65 9.10
C ASP A 170 -11.02 -2.03 10.02
N VAL A 171 -10.79 -2.06 11.33
CA VAL A 171 -11.79 -2.37 12.36
C VAL A 171 -12.85 -1.29 12.55
N LEU A 172 -12.64 -0.10 12.01
CA LEU A 172 -13.55 1.05 12.11
C LEU A 172 -14.14 1.47 10.76
N PHE A 173 -13.64 0.94 9.66
CA PHE A 173 -14.00 1.41 8.33
C PHE A 173 -14.93 0.44 7.63
N VAL A 174 -16.08 0.93 7.19
CA VAL A 174 -17.06 0.21 6.36
C VAL A 174 -16.99 0.76 4.95
N PRO A 175 -16.46 -0.03 3.96
CA PRO A 175 -16.46 0.38 2.56
C PRO A 175 -17.87 0.54 1.99
N ASP A 176 -18.03 1.44 1.03
CA ASP A 176 -19.32 1.64 0.34
C ASP A 176 -19.57 0.57 -0.73
N ASP A 177 -18.51 0.03 -1.35
CA ASP A 177 -18.61 -0.97 -2.43
C ASP A 177 -18.77 -2.40 -1.87
N GLN A 178 -19.91 -2.66 -1.24
CA GLN A 178 -20.32 -3.98 -0.74
C GLN A 178 -21.82 -4.05 -0.49
N ASP A 179 -22.38 -5.26 -0.55
CA ASP A 179 -23.79 -5.53 -0.23
C ASP A 179 -24.01 -5.71 1.29
N GLY A 180 -23.54 -4.79 2.10
CA GLY A 180 -23.67 -4.98 3.54
C GLY A 180 -23.09 -3.84 4.36
N ALA A 181 -22.75 -4.16 5.59
CA ALA A 181 -22.15 -3.22 6.53
C ALA A 181 -20.96 -3.84 7.28
N LEU A 182 -20.23 -4.75 6.62
CA LEU A 182 -19.01 -5.34 7.17
C LEU A 182 -17.92 -4.27 7.21
N THR A 183 -17.14 -4.27 8.28
CA THR A 183 -15.89 -3.51 8.28
C THR A 183 -14.86 -4.19 7.38
N SER A 184 -13.85 -3.45 6.96
CA SER A 184 -12.71 -4.02 6.22
C SER A 184 -12.03 -5.16 7.00
N ALA A 185 -12.13 -5.16 8.33
CA ALA A 185 -11.61 -6.22 9.19
C ALA A 185 -12.50 -7.47 9.27
N GLU A 186 -13.79 -7.35 8.94
CA GLU A 186 -14.75 -8.46 8.90
C GLU A 186 -14.83 -9.13 7.52
N MET A 187 -14.30 -8.47 6.47
CA MET A 187 -14.31 -8.99 5.10
C MET A 187 -13.31 -10.13 4.91
N ALA A 188 -13.64 -11.08 4.04
CA ALA A 188 -12.67 -12.06 3.57
C ALA A 188 -11.55 -11.34 2.76
N ALA A 189 -10.30 -11.84 2.88
CA ALA A 189 -9.14 -11.16 2.28
C ALA A 189 -9.29 -10.92 0.77
N GLY A 190 -9.81 -11.92 0.03
CA GLY A 190 -10.02 -11.79 -1.41
C GLY A 190 -11.07 -10.74 -1.79
N ASP A 191 -12.18 -10.68 -1.04
CA ASP A 191 -13.25 -9.70 -1.28
C ASP A 191 -12.75 -8.28 -0.98
N LYS A 192 -12.01 -8.11 0.11
CA LYS A 192 -11.36 -6.84 0.45
C LYS A 192 -10.36 -6.40 -0.63
N ASP A 193 -9.49 -7.30 -1.10
CA ASP A 193 -8.50 -6.98 -2.13
C ASP A 193 -9.15 -6.53 -3.45
N ALA A 194 -10.32 -7.11 -3.79
CA ALA A 194 -11.04 -6.76 -5.00
C ALA A 194 -11.46 -5.28 -5.03
N ILE A 195 -11.86 -4.72 -3.89
CA ILE A 195 -12.36 -3.34 -3.76
C ILE A 195 -11.35 -2.38 -3.12
N SER A 196 -10.26 -2.89 -2.51
CA SER A 196 -9.35 -2.06 -1.73
C SER A 196 -8.61 -1.01 -2.58
N HIS A 197 -8.31 0.13 -1.97
CA HIS A 197 -7.49 1.21 -2.52
C HIS A 197 -6.13 0.70 -3.05
N ARG A 198 -5.45 -0.16 -2.27
CA ARG A 198 -4.17 -0.77 -2.68
C ARG A 198 -4.36 -1.77 -3.81
N GLY A 199 -5.40 -2.60 -3.76
CA GLY A 199 -5.72 -3.53 -4.82
C GLY A 199 -6.00 -2.82 -6.15
N GLN A 200 -6.71 -1.68 -6.13
CA GLN A 200 -6.95 -0.84 -7.31
C GLN A 200 -5.63 -0.30 -7.88
N ALA A 201 -4.82 0.37 -7.04
CA ALA A 201 -3.53 0.91 -7.47
C ALA A 201 -2.57 -0.17 -7.99
N LEU A 202 -2.53 -1.37 -7.35
CA LEU A 202 -1.72 -2.49 -7.82
C LEU A 202 -2.18 -3.02 -9.18
N ARG A 203 -3.47 -3.15 -9.41
CA ARG A 203 -4.00 -3.60 -10.70
C ARG A 203 -3.70 -2.59 -11.82
N GLU A 204 -3.65 -1.30 -11.50
CA GLU A 204 -3.30 -0.24 -12.44
C GLU A 204 -1.81 -0.25 -12.79
N ILE A 205 -0.90 -0.40 -11.81
CA ILE A 205 0.55 -0.40 -12.05
C ILE A 205 1.08 -1.73 -12.58
N ALA A 206 0.41 -2.86 -12.31
CA ALA A 206 0.89 -4.19 -12.64
C ALA A 206 1.23 -4.40 -14.14
N PRO A 207 0.48 -3.89 -15.13
CA PRO A 207 0.87 -4.00 -16.53
C PRO A 207 2.25 -3.43 -16.81
N LEU A 208 2.57 -2.27 -16.24
CA LEU A 208 3.87 -1.63 -16.41
C LEU A 208 4.99 -2.43 -15.73
N VAL A 209 4.73 -2.95 -14.53
CA VAL A 209 5.71 -3.82 -13.85
C VAL A 209 6.01 -5.07 -14.70
N VAL A 210 4.97 -5.66 -15.29
CA VAL A 210 5.13 -6.82 -16.20
C VAL A 210 5.91 -6.46 -17.45
N GLU A 211 5.65 -5.31 -18.07
CA GLU A 211 6.37 -4.82 -19.24
C GLU A 211 7.86 -4.63 -18.95
N VAL A 212 8.19 -3.98 -17.84
CA VAL A 212 9.58 -3.72 -17.44
C VAL A 212 10.32 -5.01 -17.07
N LEU A 213 9.66 -5.93 -16.35
CA LEU A 213 10.28 -7.18 -15.90
C LEU A 213 10.24 -8.29 -16.96
N GLY A 214 9.28 -8.26 -17.89
CA GLY A 214 9.10 -9.24 -18.94
C GLY A 214 9.70 -8.84 -20.30
N GLY A 215 10.26 -7.66 -20.42
CA GLY A 215 10.60 -7.02 -21.69
C GLY A 215 11.79 -7.59 -22.47
N ASP A 216 12.50 -8.62 -21.99
CA ASP A 216 13.62 -9.25 -22.70
C ASP A 216 13.31 -10.69 -23.22
N ALA A 217 12.04 -11.10 -23.25
CA ALA A 217 11.69 -12.42 -23.79
C ALA A 217 11.47 -12.43 -25.33
N GLY A 218 11.97 -11.42 -26.08
CA GLY A 218 11.72 -11.32 -27.52
C GLY A 218 12.68 -10.44 -28.30
N SER A 219 13.94 -10.83 -28.39
CA SER A 219 14.83 -10.35 -29.48
C SER A 219 15.74 -11.48 -29.95
#